data_a6aec96b895747bd0309a2187e6b4292
#
_entry.id   a6aec96b895747bd0309a2187e6b4292
#
_cell.length_a   1.000
_cell.length_b   1.000
_cell.length_c   1.000
_cell.angle_alpha   90.00
_cell.angle_beta   90.00
_cell.angle_gamma   90.00
#
_symmetry.space_group_name_H-M   'P 1'
#
loop_
_entity.id
_entity.type
_entity.pdbx_description
1 polymer ?
#
loop_
_entity_poly.entity_id
_entity_poly.type
_entity_poly.pdbx_seq_one_letter_code
_entity_poly.pdbx_strand_id
1 'polypeptide(L)'
;MFTVTEEAKQELKRIYDSRSLDVGMYLRLAIPPVWTGYGDFGIVIDSEQEGDISVLFQDQKVLILEGRITTQISNSVLDFKETPDGNRFTLDVF
;
A
#
# COMPACT_ATOMS: atom_id res chain seq x y z
N MET A 1 4.89 2.32 14.61
CA MET A 1 4.10 1.28 13.92
C MET A 1 3.65 1.81 12.57
N PHE A 2 3.78 1.01 11.53
CA PHE A 2 3.24 1.39 10.23
C PHE A 2 1.71 1.35 10.27
N THR A 3 1.08 2.39 9.76
CA THR A 3 -0.38 2.54 9.82
C THR A 3 -0.91 2.94 8.46
N VAL A 4 -2.13 2.51 8.14
CA VAL A 4 -2.85 2.90 6.92
C VAL A 4 -4.13 3.58 7.35
N THR A 5 -4.37 4.81 6.87
CA THR A 5 -5.58 5.55 7.23
C THR A 5 -6.83 4.94 6.59
N GLU A 6 -8.00 5.30 7.13
CA GLU A 6 -9.28 4.88 6.54
C GLU A 6 -9.40 5.34 5.10
N GLU A 7 -9.01 6.58 4.81
CA GLU A 7 -9.07 7.14 3.47
C GLU A 7 -8.20 6.34 2.50
N ALA A 8 -7.00 5.95 2.95
CA ALA A 8 -6.11 5.11 2.13
C ALA A 8 -6.71 3.72 1.91
N LYS A 9 -7.28 3.12 2.95
CA LYS A 9 -7.91 1.80 2.82
C LYS A 9 -9.09 1.84 1.85
N GLN A 10 -9.91 2.87 1.90
CA GLN A 10 -11.04 3.02 0.99
C GLN A 10 -10.58 3.14 -0.46
N GLU A 11 -9.54 3.92 -0.70
CA GLU A 11 -9.01 4.08 -2.05
C GLU A 11 -8.35 2.80 -2.55
N LEU A 12 -7.61 2.09 -1.69
CA LEU A 12 -7.02 0.80 -2.05
C LEU A 12 -8.12 -0.20 -2.43
N LYS A 13 -9.20 -0.25 -1.67
CA LYS A 13 -10.33 -1.11 -1.99
C LYS A 13 -10.96 -0.74 -3.33
N ARG A 14 -11.15 0.55 -3.59
CA ARG A 14 -11.69 1.04 -4.85
C ARG A 14 -10.83 0.60 -6.03
N ILE A 15 -9.51 0.76 -5.91
CA ILE A 15 -8.56 0.34 -6.94
C ILE A 15 -8.62 -1.17 -7.15
N TYR A 16 -8.59 -1.92 -6.07
CA TYR A 16 -8.65 -3.38 -6.12
C TYR A 16 -9.90 -3.85 -6.87
N ASP A 17 -11.06 -3.30 -6.51
CA ASP A 17 -12.34 -3.70 -7.10
C ASP A 17 -12.42 -3.30 -8.57
N SER A 18 -11.82 -2.17 -8.96
CA SER A 18 -11.88 -1.66 -10.33
C SER A 18 -10.91 -2.36 -11.29
N ARG A 19 -9.88 -3.01 -10.77
CA ARG A 19 -8.82 -3.61 -11.59
C ARG A 19 -9.08 -5.04 -12.00
N SER A 20 -10.05 -5.72 -11.39
CA SER A 20 -10.36 -7.12 -11.70
C SER A 20 -9.12 -8.01 -11.60
N LEU A 21 -8.41 -7.93 -10.47
CA LEU A 21 -7.17 -8.68 -10.28
C LEU A 21 -7.41 -10.19 -10.33
N ASP A 22 -6.42 -10.91 -10.86
CA ASP A 22 -6.44 -12.37 -10.86
C ASP A 22 -6.41 -12.91 -9.43
N VAL A 23 -6.90 -14.13 -9.26
CA VAL A 23 -6.87 -14.81 -7.97
C VAL A 23 -5.43 -14.90 -7.47
N GLY A 24 -5.24 -14.50 -6.21
CA GLY A 24 -3.91 -14.51 -5.59
C GLY A 24 -3.08 -13.27 -5.85
N MET A 25 -3.59 -12.31 -6.62
CA MET A 25 -2.90 -11.05 -6.88
C MET A 25 -3.49 -9.94 -6.03
N TYR A 26 -2.62 -9.08 -5.52
CA TYR A 26 -3.00 -8.02 -4.59
C TYR A 26 -2.24 -6.75 -4.92
N LEU A 27 -2.69 -5.62 -4.33
CA LEU A 27 -1.91 -4.40 -4.34
C LEU A 27 -0.79 -4.53 -3.30
N ARG A 28 0.43 -4.19 -3.69
CA ARG A 28 1.63 -4.30 -2.84
C ARG A 28 2.30 -2.95 -2.69
N LEU A 29 2.60 -2.57 -1.45
CA LEU A 29 3.43 -1.40 -1.17
C LEU A 29 4.90 -1.79 -1.35
N ALA A 30 5.62 -1.04 -2.17
CA ALA A 30 7.03 -1.28 -2.44
C ALA A 30 7.83 0.00 -2.21
N ILE A 31 9.04 -0.17 -1.68
CA ILE A 31 9.97 0.93 -1.44
C ILE A 31 11.32 0.62 -2.10
N PRO A 32 12.16 1.63 -2.37
CA PRO A 32 13.50 1.36 -2.91
C PRO A 32 14.31 0.44 -1.99
N PRO A 33 15.21 -0.38 -2.56
CA PRO A 33 15.59 -0.45 -3.99
C PRO A 33 14.64 -1.29 -4.85
N VAL A 34 13.67 -1.97 -4.27
CA VAL A 34 12.71 -2.80 -5.03
C VAL A 34 11.84 -1.91 -5.91
N TRP A 35 11.32 -0.81 -5.35
CA TRP A 35 10.60 0.19 -6.12
C TRP A 35 11.59 1.04 -6.92
N THR A 36 11.47 1.03 -8.24
CA THR A 36 12.34 1.77 -9.14
C THR A 36 11.61 2.87 -9.91
N GLY A 37 10.33 3.08 -9.60
CA GLY A 37 9.55 4.14 -10.21
C GLY A 37 9.82 5.49 -9.58
N TYR A 38 8.98 6.46 -9.93
CA TYR A 38 9.10 7.82 -9.40
C TYR A 38 8.64 7.88 -7.95
N GLY A 39 9.40 8.61 -7.11
CA GLY A 39 9.06 8.84 -5.71
C GLY A 39 9.67 7.82 -4.76
N ASP A 40 9.35 7.94 -3.48
CA ASP A 40 9.95 7.15 -2.40
C ASP A 40 9.26 5.81 -2.18
N PHE A 41 8.14 5.58 -2.83
CA PHE A 41 7.39 4.34 -2.73
C PHE A 41 6.47 4.20 -3.93
N GLY A 42 5.92 3.00 -4.10
CA GLY A 42 4.91 2.74 -5.12
C GLY A 42 3.94 1.66 -4.67
N ILE A 43 2.82 1.60 -5.35
CA ILE A 43 1.84 0.54 -5.15
C ILE A 43 1.74 -0.22 -6.47
N VAL A 44 2.09 -1.51 -6.41
CA VAL A 44 2.15 -2.38 -7.58
C VAL A 44 1.22 -3.57 -7.39
N ILE A 45 0.98 -4.32 -8.46
CA ILE A 45 0.20 -5.56 -8.40
C ILE A 45 1.17 -6.72 -8.34
N ASP A 46 1.00 -7.59 -7.34
CA ASP A 46 1.92 -8.71 -7.14
C ASP A 46 1.21 -9.84 -6.38
N SER A 47 1.79 -11.03 -6.44
CA SER A 47 1.30 -12.16 -5.66
C SER A 47 1.77 -12.07 -4.22
N GLU A 48 0.99 -12.67 -3.31
CA GLU A 48 1.37 -12.74 -1.91
C GLU A 48 2.52 -13.71 -1.74
N GLN A 49 3.51 -13.32 -0.93
CA GLN A 49 4.69 -14.11 -0.64
C GLN A 49 4.73 -14.47 0.84
N GLU A 50 5.50 -15.51 1.17
CA GLU A 50 5.74 -15.85 2.57
C GLU A 50 6.41 -14.68 3.29
N GLY A 51 5.93 -14.39 4.50
CA GLY A 51 6.43 -13.25 5.27
C GLY A 51 5.75 -11.93 4.98
N ASP A 52 4.80 -11.89 4.05
CA ASP A 52 4.03 -10.68 3.77
C ASP A 52 3.06 -10.38 4.90
N ILE A 53 2.84 -9.09 5.13
CA ILE A 53 1.84 -8.56 6.04
C ILE A 53 0.68 -8.05 5.21
N SER A 54 -0.54 -8.26 5.70
CA SER A 54 -1.76 -7.85 5.02
C SER A 54 -2.44 -6.71 5.75
N VAL A 55 -2.97 -5.77 5.00
CA VAL A 55 -3.85 -4.72 5.51
C VAL A 55 -5.27 -5.07 5.08
N LEU A 56 -6.17 -5.15 6.05
CA LEU A 56 -7.57 -5.53 5.81
C LEU A 56 -8.48 -4.32 5.91
N PHE A 57 -9.52 -4.30 5.09
CA PHE A 57 -10.59 -3.32 5.15
C PHE A 57 -11.89 -4.04 4.83
N GLN A 58 -12.84 -4.02 5.75
CA GLN A 58 -14.13 -4.72 5.59
C GLN A 58 -13.91 -6.21 5.24
N ASP A 59 -12.99 -6.85 5.98
CA ASP A 59 -12.61 -8.25 5.80
C ASP A 59 -11.96 -8.56 4.45
N GLN A 60 -11.63 -7.55 3.66
CA GLN A 60 -10.95 -7.70 2.38
C GLN A 60 -9.48 -7.30 2.52
N LYS A 61 -8.59 -8.11 1.95
CA LYS A 61 -7.17 -7.80 1.90
C LYS A 61 -6.95 -6.75 0.82
N VAL A 62 -6.70 -5.50 1.24
CA VAL A 62 -6.58 -4.37 0.31
C VAL A 62 -5.14 -4.00 -0.01
N LEU A 63 -4.19 -4.47 0.78
CA LEU A 63 -2.77 -4.18 0.57
C LEU A 63 -1.94 -5.28 1.20
N ILE A 64 -0.84 -5.64 0.54
CA ILE A 64 0.19 -6.48 1.14
C ILE A 64 1.51 -5.74 1.11
N LEU A 65 2.43 -6.10 1.98
CA LEU A 65 3.78 -5.57 1.97
C LEU A 65 4.71 -6.56 2.63
N GLU A 66 5.96 -6.55 2.19
CA GLU A 66 6.97 -7.42 2.74
C GLU A 66 7.21 -7.08 4.22
N GLY A 67 7.18 -8.10 5.08
CA GLY A 67 7.25 -7.89 6.53
C GLY A 67 8.47 -7.09 6.97
N ARG A 68 9.62 -7.32 6.34
CA ARG A 68 10.86 -6.64 6.71
C ARG A 68 10.82 -5.14 6.48
N ILE A 69 10.04 -4.64 5.51
CA ILE A 69 9.98 -3.20 5.27
C ILE A 69 9.19 -2.47 6.34
N THR A 70 8.34 -3.16 7.09
CA THR A 70 7.63 -2.51 8.20
C THR A 70 8.58 -2.01 9.29
N THR A 71 9.76 -2.61 9.41
CA THR A 71 10.80 -2.11 10.31
C THR A 71 11.38 -0.80 9.79
N GLN A 72 11.57 -0.68 8.48
CA GLN A 72 12.13 0.51 7.84
C GLN A 72 11.16 1.68 7.87
N ILE A 73 9.85 1.39 7.82
CA ILE A 73 8.81 2.42 7.82
C ILE A 73 7.95 2.35 9.09
N SER A 74 8.56 1.94 10.22
CA SER A 74 7.82 1.66 11.45
C SER A 74 7.07 2.85 12.02
N ASN A 75 7.51 4.07 11.72
CA ASN A 75 6.86 5.29 12.19
C ASN A 75 6.16 6.03 11.04
N SER A 76 5.69 5.29 10.04
CA SER A 76 5.10 5.89 8.85
C SER A 76 3.61 5.64 8.80
N VAL A 77 2.92 6.56 8.10
CA VAL A 77 1.48 6.46 7.85
C VAL A 77 1.26 6.55 6.35
N LEU A 78 0.63 5.54 5.78
CA LEU A 78 0.14 5.58 4.40
C LEU A 78 -1.23 6.23 4.41
N ASP A 79 -1.36 7.33 3.71
CA ASP A 79 -2.58 8.12 3.64
C ASP A 79 -2.95 8.37 2.19
N PHE A 80 -4.19 8.80 1.96
CA PHE A 80 -4.66 9.23 0.65
C PHE A 80 -5.31 10.58 0.85
N LYS A 81 -4.72 11.62 0.29
CA LYS A 81 -5.15 12.98 0.55
C LYS A 81 -5.08 13.85 -0.68
N GLU A 82 -5.80 14.95 -0.60
CA GLU A 82 -5.79 15.98 -1.63
C GLU A 82 -4.48 16.75 -1.56
N THR A 83 -3.86 16.92 -2.72
CA THR A 83 -2.63 17.70 -2.86
C THR A 83 -2.81 18.71 -4.00
N PRO A 84 -1.89 19.68 -4.15
CA PRO A 84 -1.96 20.61 -5.28
C PRO A 84 -1.99 19.92 -6.65
N ASP A 85 -1.46 18.70 -6.74
CA ASP A 85 -1.44 17.92 -7.98
C ASP A 85 -2.62 16.94 -8.09
N GLY A 86 -3.61 17.05 -7.20
CA GLY A 86 -4.75 16.13 -7.14
C GLY A 86 -4.66 15.18 -5.96
N ASN A 87 -5.58 14.23 -5.87
CA ASN A 87 -5.58 13.24 -4.80
C ASN A 87 -4.50 12.19 -5.06
N ARG A 88 -3.74 11.86 -4.00
CA ARG A 88 -2.66 10.88 -4.14
C ARG A 88 -2.36 10.21 -2.81
N PHE A 89 -1.73 9.03 -2.90
CA PHE A 89 -1.19 8.37 -1.73
C PHE A 89 0.06 9.11 -1.25
N THR A 90 0.21 9.20 0.07
CA THR A 90 1.40 9.76 0.70
C THR A 90 1.89 8.79 1.78
N LEU A 91 3.19 8.76 1.96
CA LEU A 91 3.81 7.98 3.03
C LEU A 91 4.53 8.98 3.94
N ASP A 92 3.88 9.31 5.04
CA ASP A 92 4.39 10.31 5.98
C ASP A 92 5.19 9.61 7.08
N VAL A 93 6.41 10.09 7.31
CA VAL A 93 7.31 9.53 8.33
C VAL A 93 7.33 10.46 9.52
N PHE A 94 7.18 9.90 10.71
CA PHE A 94 7.13 10.66 11.96
C PHE A 94 8.31 10.38 12.89
#